data_3e386c0dd0db52b05bb8f58a77fb58f3
#
_entry.id   3e386c0dd0db52b05bb8f58a77fb58f3
#
_cell.length_a   1.000
_cell.length_b   1.000
_cell.length_c   1.000
_cell.angle_alpha   90.00
_cell.angle_beta   90.00
_cell.angle_gamma   90.00
#
_symmetry.space_group_name_H-M   'P 1'
#
loop_
_entity.id
_entity.type
_entity.pdbx_description
1 polymer ?
#
loop_
_entity_poly.entity_id
_entity_poly.type
_entity_poly.pdbx_seq_one_letter_code
_entity_poly.pdbx_strand_id
1 'polypeptide(L)'
;MKRNMPAPLIAICVILLGLSVGSFFFTPDRAFSENENRYLQTTPELTADNVLSGRFMTETENYTSDQILLRDFWTGARSVLQRMEGRQDISGTYLGAEGRLFAKVTDDTFDWANYEKNLTAVETFFAANSGKSCTMLMAPSPAGVLGECLPKNAPYYDEDKAFSLLTDKLGGTLADARTALAGVEDPYYHTDHHWTTEGARAAYGV
;
A
#
# COMPACT_ATOMS: atom_id res chain seq x y z
N MET A 1 -27.13 32.85 -10.41
CA MET A 1 -27.67 32.68 -9.03
C MET A 1 -26.51 32.49 -8.07
N LYS A 2 -26.17 33.48 -7.23
CA LYS A 2 -25.22 33.27 -6.12
C LYS A 2 -25.90 32.39 -5.07
N ARG A 3 -25.56 31.12 -4.97
CA ARG A 3 -25.97 30.27 -3.84
C ARG A 3 -25.19 30.72 -2.61
N ASN A 4 -25.83 31.53 -1.77
CA ASN A 4 -25.23 31.83 -0.46
C ASN A 4 -25.25 30.54 0.38
N MET A 5 -24.09 30.17 0.93
CA MET A 5 -24.03 29.06 1.87
C MET A 5 -24.94 29.38 3.07
N PRO A 6 -25.76 28.42 3.56
CA PRO A 6 -26.61 28.64 4.70
C PRO A 6 -25.78 28.95 5.94
N ALA A 7 -26.18 30.00 6.70
CA ALA A 7 -25.47 30.44 7.89
C ALA A 7 -25.12 29.30 8.90
N PRO A 8 -26.01 28.31 9.16
CA PRO A 8 -25.67 27.21 10.04
C PRO A 8 -24.50 26.34 9.54
N LEU A 9 -24.34 26.15 8.21
CA LEU A 9 -23.22 25.42 7.67
C LEU A 9 -21.90 26.15 7.90
N ILE A 10 -21.90 27.48 7.68
CA ILE A 10 -20.74 28.33 7.98
C ILE A 10 -20.36 28.25 9.46
N ALA A 11 -21.37 28.34 10.35
CA ALA A 11 -21.14 28.25 11.79
C ALA A 11 -20.51 26.89 12.18
N ILE A 12 -21.02 25.77 11.65
CA ILE A 12 -20.45 24.44 11.87
C ILE A 12 -19.01 24.38 11.40
N CYS A 13 -18.69 24.85 10.20
CA CYS A 13 -17.33 24.88 9.68
C CYS A 13 -16.38 25.69 10.56
N VAL A 14 -16.82 26.86 11.05
CA VAL A 14 -16.02 27.72 11.94
C VAL A 14 -15.77 27.05 13.29
N ILE A 15 -16.79 26.39 13.86
CA ILE A 15 -16.66 25.64 15.12
C ILE A 15 -15.68 24.47 14.95
N LEU A 16 -15.82 23.66 13.90
CA LEU A 16 -14.93 22.54 13.63
C LEU A 16 -13.47 23.00 13.40
N LEU A 17 -13.29 24.08 12.67
CA LEU A 17 -11.96 24.68 12.48
C LEU A 17 -11.38 25.16 13.81
N GLY A 18 -12.15 25.88 14.63
CA GLY A 18 -11.72 26.34 15.93
C GLY A 18 -11.35 25.21 16.89
N LEU A 19 -12.16 24.14 16.91
CA LEU A 19 -11.85 22.95 17.71
C LEU A 19 -10.58 22.24 17.20
N SER A 20 -10.42 22.13 15.88
CA SER A 20 -9.22 21.51 15.29
C SER A 20 -7.98 22.32 15.62
N VAL A 21 -8.00 23.64 15.46
CA VAL A 21 -6.87 24.50 15.83
C VAL A 21 -6.59 24.42 17.33
N GLY A 22 -7.64 24.46 18.17
CA GLY A 22 -7.51 24.32 19.62
C GLY A 22 -6.89 22.98 20.03
N SER A 23 -7.18 21.89 19.33
CA SER A 23 -6.65 20.58 19.69
C SER A 23 -5.11 20.50 19.62
N PHE A 24 -4.47 21.24 18.71
CA PHE A 24 -3.00 21.29 18.63
C PHE A 24 -2.32 21.88 19.88
N PHE A 25 -3.06 22.63 20.69
CA PHE A 25 -2.52 23.24 21.92
C PHE A 25 -2.87 22.47 23.19
N PHE A 26 -3.90 21.62 23.15
CA PHE A 26 -4.46 21.00 24.36
C PHE A 26 -4.42 19.49 24.34
N THR A 27 -4.11 18.85 23.20
CA THR A 27 -3.98 17.38 23.11
C THR A 27 -2.53 16.99 22.89
N PRO A 28 -2.03 15.95 23.58
CA PRO A 28 -0.69 15.42 23.29
C PRO A 28 -0.63 14.81 21.90
N ASP A 29 0.54 14.91 21.26
CA ASP A 29 0.79 14.30 19.96
C ASP A 29 0.60 12.79 20.00
N ARG A 30 -0.07 12.24 18.99
CA ARG A 30 -0.18 10.81 18.76
C ARG A 30 0.99 10.35 17.88
N ALA A 31 1.87 9.53 18.43
CA ALA A 31 3.10 9.10 17.73
C ALA A 31 2.86 8.01 16.68
N PHE A 32 1.80 7.20 16.81
CA PHE A 32 1.54 6.07 15.94
C PHE A 32 0.05 5.94 15.60
N SER A 33 -0.25 5.54 14.37
CA SER A 33 -1.59 5.19 13.92
C SER A 33 -1.70 3.67 13.76
N GLU A 34 -2.48 3.01 14.59
CA GLU A 34 -2.75 1.57 14.47
C GLU A 34 -3.57 1.26 13.20
N ASN A 35 -4.49 2.16 12.82
CA ASN A 35 -5.31 2.00 11.63
C ASN A 35 -4.52 2.06 10.32
N GLU A 36 -3.41 2.82 10.30
CA GLU A 36 -2.54 2.97 9.12
C GLU A 36 -1.22 2.22 9.27
N ASN A 37 -0.98 1.62 10.43
CA ASN A 37 0.26 0.92 10.79
C ASN A 37 1.51 1.75 10.45
N ARG A 38 1.51 3.06 10.83
CA ARG A 38 2.63 3.97 10.59
C ARG A 38 2.82 4.97 11.72
N TYR A 39 4.04 5.47 11.82
CA TYR A 39 4.33 6.62 12.67
C TYR A 39 3.70 7.88 12.10
N LEU A 40 3.15 8.69 13.00
CA LEU A 40 2.59 10.00 12.69
C LEU A 40 3.65 11.08 12.95
N GLN A 41 3.57 12.18 12.19
CA GLN A 41 4.42 13.34 12.44
C GLN A 41 4.04 13.96 13.77
N THR A 42 5.01 14.09 14.64
CA THR A 42 4.91 14.85 15.89
C THR A 42 5.37 16.29 15.69
N THR A 43 5.23 17.13 16.71
CA THR A 43 5.58 18.57 16.66
C THR A 43 6.95 18.80 16.00
N PRO A 44 7.03 19.55 14.88
CA PRO A 44 8.28 19.81 14.18
C PRO A 44 9.24 20.66 14.99
N GLU A 45 10.54 20.37 14.87
CA GLU A 45 11.57 21.19 15.51
C GLU A 45 11.85 22.48 14.72
N LEU A 46 11.65 23.62 15.37
CA LEU A 46 11.97 24.93 14.80
C LEU A 46 13.46 25.23 14.96
N THR A 47 14.26 24.85 13.97
CA THR A 47 15.68 25.20 13.86
C THR A 47 15.95 26.02 12.61
N ALA A 48 17.04 26.79 12.58
CA ALA A 48 17.42 27.56 11.40
C ALA A 48 17.65 26.65 10.19
N ASP A 49 18.29 25.50 10.39
CA ASP A 49 18.54 24.51 9.32
C ASP A 49 17.24 23.90 8.77
N ASN A 50 16.29 23.56 9.64
CA ASN A 50 15.00 23.00 9.21
C ASN A 50 14.18 24.03 8.42
N VAL A 51 14.26 25.31 8.80
CA VAL A 51 13.58 26.39 8.08
C VAL A 51 14.23 26.65 6.72
N LEU A 52 15.56 26.79 6.68
CA LEU A 52 16.30 27.09 5.44
C LEU A 52 16.27 25.93 4.43
N SER A 53 16.25 24.69 4.89
CA SER A 53 16.11 23.49 4.05
C SER A 53 14.67 23.23 3.56
N GLY A 54 13.68 23.96 4.07
CA GLY A 54 12.26 23.71 3.80
C GLY A 54 11.66 22.53 4.58
N ARG A 55 12.46 21.80 5.35
CA ARG A 55 12.02 20.64 6.15
C ARG A 55 10.92 21.04 7.14
N PHE A 56 11.10 22.16 7.85
CA PHE A 56 10.12 22.63 8.82
C PHE A 56 8.72 22.81 8.20
N MET A 57 8.64 23.32 6.97
CA MET A 57 7.35 23.50 6.27
C MET A 57 6.70 22.16 5.95
N THR A 58 7.47 21.22 5.41
CA THR A 58 6.99 19.87 5.08
C THR A 58 6.53 19.10 6.33
N GLU A 59 7.33 19.15 7.40
CA GLU A 59 6.97 18.50 8.67
C GLU A 59 5.75 19.16 9.32
N THR A 60 5.58 20.49 9.18
CA THR A 60 4.38 21.21 9.68
C THR A 60 3.12 20.80 8.90
N GLU A 61 3.22 20.65 7.59
CA GLU A 61 2.11 20.15 6.75
C GLU A 61 1.72 18.73 7.16
N ASN A 62 2.70 17.84 7.32
CA ASN A 62 2.47 16.48 7.79
C ASN A 62 1.89 16.47 9.22
N TYR A 63 2.42 17.28 10.12
CA TYR A 63 1.93 17.41 11.50
C TYR A 63 0.47 17.84 11.54
N THR A 64 0.12 18.89 10.82
CA THR A 64 -1.29 19.36 10.79
C THR A 64 -2.23 18.30 10.22
N SER A 65 -1.79 17.56 9.23
CA SER A 65 -2.54 16.46 8.62
C SER A 65 -2.69 15.24 9.57
N ASP A 66 -1.64 14.93 10.33
CA ASP A 66 -1.57 13.75 11.19
C ASP A 66 -2.21 13.97 12.57
N GLN A 67 -2.20 15.20 13.09
CA GLN A 67 -2.71 15.53 14.43
C GLN A 67 -4.07 16.22 14.43
N ILE A 68 -4.74 16.34 13.26
CA ILE A 68 -6.06 16.95 13.19
C ILE A 68 -7.07 16.20 14.07
N LEU A 69 -7.94 16.96 14.76
CA LEU A 69 -8.98 16.40 15.62
C LEU A 69 -9.87 15.41 14.85
N LEU A 70 -10.12 14.23 15.44
CA LEU A 70 -10.91 13.15 14.84
C LEU A 70 -10.38 12.67 13.48
N ARG A 71 -9.06 12.68 13.26
CA ARG A 71 -8.42 12.27 12.01
C ARG A 71 -8.96 10.94 11.47
N ASP A 72 -9.02 9.91 12.31
CA ASP A 72 -9.46 8.57 11.89
C ASP A 72 -10.93 8.56 11.45
N PHE A 73 -11.77 9.41 12.06
CA PHE A 73 -13.14 9.61 11.60
C PHE A 73 -13.18 10.25 10.20
N TRP A 74 -12.38 11.30 9.97
CA TRP A 74 -12.36 11.96 8.66
C TRP A 74 -11.81 11.08 7.55
N THR A 75 -10.77 10.31 7.83
CA THR A 75 -10.21 9.35 6.86
C THR A 75 -11.20 8.23 6.56
N GLY A 76 -11.89 7.70 7.57
CA GLY A 76 -12.95 6.71 7.41
C GLY A 76 -14.14 7.27 6.62
N ALA A 77 -14.64 8.46 6.98
CA ALA A 77 -15.74 9.11 6.28
C ALA A 77 -15.40 9.37 4.80
N ARG A 78 -14.17 9.82 4.49
CA ARG A 78 -13.70 9.98 3.11
C ARG A 78 -13.75 8.65 2.36
N SER A 79 -13.28 7.56 2.96
CA SER A 79 -13.27 6.24 2.33
C SER A 79 -14.71 5.75 2.04
N VAL A 80 -15.64 5.97 2.97
CA VAL A 80 -17.06 5.64 2.77
C VAL A 80 -17.65 6.46 1.62
N LEU A 81 -17.40 7.76 1.57
CA LEU A 81 -17.88 8.62 0.49
C LEU A 81 -17.32 8.18 -0.87
N GLN A 82 -16.04 7.88 -0.96
CA GLN A 82 -15.42 7.39 -2.19
C GLN A 82 -16.03 6.06 -2.66
N ARG A 83 -16.36 5.15 -1.73
CA ARG A 83 -17.11 3.93 -2.06
C ARG A 83 -18.52 4.23 -2.56
N MET A 84 -19.22 5.17 -1.96
CA MET A 84 -20.56 5.60 -2.41
C MET A 84 -20.52 6.25 -3.80
N GLU A 85 -19.42 6.87 -4.19
CA GLU A 85 -19.16 7.39 -5.54
C GLU A 85 -18.86 6.27 -6.56
N GLY A 86 -18.81 5.01 -6.11
CA GLY A 86 -18.51 3.87 -6.97
C GLY A 86 -17.02 3.68 -7.27
N ARG A 87 -16.12 4.30 -6.49
CA ARG A 87 -14.68 4.08 -6.65
C ARG A 87 -14.33 2.64 -6.30
N GLN A 88 -13.53 2.05 -7.14
CA GLN A 88 -13.01 0.69 -6.98
C GLN A 88 -11.60 0.67 -6.41
N ASP A 89 -10.97 1.84 -6.27
CA ASP A 89 -9.68 2.00 -5.61
C ASP A 89 -9.69 3.18 -4.62
N ILE A 90 -9.06 3.00 -3.47
CA ILE A 90 -8.92 4.01 -2.42
C ILE A 90 -7.48 3.97 -1.91
N SER A 91 -6.82 5.12 -1.93
CA SER A 91 -5.46 5.30 -1.37
C SER A 91 -4.44 4.24 -1.84
N GLY A 92 -4.47 3.88 -3.13
CA GLY A 92 -3.54 2.89 -3.70
C GLY A 92 -3.92 1.43 -3.44
N THR A 93 -5.17 1.17 -3.03
CA THR A 93 -5.68 -0.18 -2.77
C THR A 93 -6.95 -0.42 -3.57
N TYR A 94 -6.99 -1.50 -4.35
CA TYR A 94 -8.22 -1.96 -5.00
C TYR A 94 -9.14 -2.66 -4.01
N LEU A 95 -10.43 -2.38 -4.14
CA LEU A 95 -11.51 -3.04 -3.40
C LEU A 95 -12.01 -4.21 -4.26
N GLY A 96 -11.45 -5.37 -4.05
CA GLY A 96 -11.77 -6.57 -4.81
C GLY A 96 -13.06 -7.27 -4.35
N ALA A 97 -13.39 -8.35 -5.05
CA ALA A 97 -14.50 -9.23 -4.67
C ALA A 97 -14.23 -9.90 -3.31
N GLU A 98 -15.28 -10.42 -2.68
CA GLU A 98 -15.23 -11.19 -1.44
C GLU A 98 -14.56 -10.46 -0.25
N GLY A 99 -14.56 -9.12 -0.29
CA GLY A 99 -13.93 -8.28 0.76
C GLY A 99 -12.40 -8.29 0.71
N ARG A 100 -11.80 -8.71 -0.39
CA ARG A 100 -10.34 -8.73 -0.57
C ARG A 100 -9.82 -7.36 -0.94
N LEU A 101 -8.64 -7.05 -0.44
CA LEU A 101 -7.91 -5.82 -0.75
C LEU A 101 -6.63 -6.18 -1.51
N PHE A 102 -6.36 -5.45 -2.59
CA PHE A 102 -5.16 -5.64 -3.40
C PHE A 102 -4.37 -4.34 -3.49
N ALA A 103 -3.07 -4.39 -3.32
CA ALA A 103 -2.22 -3.24 -3.58
C ALA A 103 -2.33 -2.86 -5.06
N LYS A 104 -2.57 -1.57 -5.33
CA LYS A 104 -2.62 -1.06 -6.71
C LYS A 104 -1.19 -0.84 -7.22
N VAL A 105 -0.68 -1.83 -7.93
CA VAL A 105 0.61 -1.76 -8.62
C VAL A 105 0.34 -1.87 -10.12
N THR A 106 0.68 -0.83 -10.88
CA THR A 106 0.48 -0.79 -12.34
C THR A 106 1.82 -0.84 -13.06
N ASP A 107 1.84 -1.11 -14.36
CA ASP A 107 3.09 -1.07 -15.15
C ASP A 107 3.81 0.28 -15.06
N ASP A 108 3.08 1.38 -14.92
CA ASP A 108 3.66 2.72 -14.76
C ASP A 108 4.31 2.94 -13.37
N THR A 109 3.89 2.18 -12.37
CA THR A 109 4.41 2.29 -10.99
C THR A 109 5.37 1.17 -10.62
N PHE A 110 5.42 0.09 -11.41
CA PHE A 110 6.36 -1.00 -11.19
C PHE A 110 7.74 -0.63 -11.79
N ASP A 111 8.76 -0.64 -10.96
CA ASP A 111 10.13 -0.29 -11.38
C ASP A 111 10.80 -1.46 -12.10
N TRP A 112 10.48 -1.61 -13.39
CA TRP A 112 11.05 -2.63 -14.26
C TRP A 112 12.58 -2.57 -14.31
N ALA A 113 13.18 -1.38 -14.32
CA ALA A 113 14.63 -1.22 -14.39
C ALA A 113 15.32 -1.74 -13.12
N ASN A 114 14.75 -1.46 -11.94
CA ASN A 114 15.25 -2.00 -10.69
C ASN A 114 14.99 -3.51 -10.58
N TYR A 115 13.87 -3.99 -11.09
CA TYR A 115 13.56 -5.42 -11.16
C TYR A 115 14.63 -6.17 -11.97
N GLU A 116 14.94 -5.74 -13.19
CA GLU A 116 15.98 -6.36 -14.05
C GLU A 116 17.38 -6.29 -13.42
N LYS A 117 17.70 -5.20 -12.74
CA LYS A 117 18.94 -5.07 -11.98
C LYS A 117 19.02 -6.11 -10.85
N ASN A 118 17.94 -6.30 -10.12
CA ASN A 118 17.86 -7.30 -9.04
C ASN A 118 17.96 -8.73 -9.60
N LEU A 119 17.31 -9.01 -10.74
CA LEU A 119 17.46 -10.29 -11.43
C LEU A 119 18.92 -10.60 -11.79
N THR A 120 19.64 -9.61 -12.30
CA THR A 120 21.07 -9.77 -12.64
C THR A 120 21.91 -10.05 -11.39
N ALA A 121 21.60 -9.45 -10.26
CA ALA A 121 22.26 -9.73 -8.98
C ALA A 121 21.98 -11.17 -8.50
N VAL A 122 20.73 -11.63 -8.63
CA VAL A 122 20.33 -13.02 -8.30
C VAL A 122 21.05 -14.01 -9.22
N GLU A 123 21.05 -13.79 -10.53
CA GLU A 123 21.77 -14.62 -11.50
C GLU A 123 23.27 -14.74 -11.15
N THR A 124 23.90 -13.61 -10.80
CA THR A 124 25.29 -13.57 -10.36
C THR A 124 25.52 -14.39 -9.10
N PHE A 125 24.60 -14.31 -8.13
CA PHE A 125 24.65 -15.10 -6.90
C PHE A 125 24.55 -16.59 -7.19
N PHE A 126 23.64 -17.03 -8.06
CA PHE A 126 23.51 -18.44 -8.46
C PHE A 126 24.76 -18.93 -9.18
N ALA A 127 25.31 -18.16 -10.12
CA ALA A 127 26.53 -18.49 -10.81
C ALA A 127 27.72 -18.66 -9.85
N ALA A 128 27.86 -17.77 -8.88
CA ALA A 128 28.93 -17.85 -7.86
C ALA A 128 28.77 -19.05 -6.92
N ASN A 129 27.56 -19.62 -6.80
CA ASN A 129 27.25 -20.78 -5.96
C ASN A 129 26.92 -22.05 -6.77
N SER A 130 27.36 -22.16 -8.00
CA SER A 130 27.04 -23.28 -8.92
C SER A 130 27.40 -24.66 -8.40
N GLY A 131 28.29 -24.78 -7.40
CA GLY A 131 28.62 -26.02 -6.70
C GLY A 131 27.65 -26.42 -5.58
N LYS A 132 26.60 -25.62 -5.34
CA LYS A 132 25.57 -25.87 -4.30
C LYS A 132 24.21 -26.04 -4.95
N SER A 133 23.31 -26.77 -4.28
CA SER A 133 21.89 -26.77 -4.66
C SER A 133 21.26 -25.46 -4.19
N CYS A 134 20.89 -24.60 -5.14
CA CYS A 134 20.22 -23.35 -4.89
C CYS A 134 18.87 -23.34 -5.60
N THR A 135 17.82 -22.94 -4.90
CA THR A 135 16.46 -22.75 -5.43
C THR A 135 15.97 -21.37 -5.05
N MET A 136 15.34 -20.67 -5.96
CA MET A 136 14.65 -19.40 -5.70
C MET A 136 13.14 -19.63 -5.73
N LEU A 137 12.47 -19.20 -4.71
CA LEU A 137 11.01 -19.06 -4.69
C LEU A 137 10.67 -17.58 -4.75
N MET A 138 10.05 -17.13 -5.83
CA MET A 138 9.43 -15.81 -5.90
C MET A 138 8.00 -15.92 -5.41
N ALA A 139 7.67 -15.15 -4.37
CA ALA A 139 6.31 -15.06 -3.89
C ALA A 139 5.44 -14.30 -4.90
N PRO A 140 4.43 -14.95 -5.54
CA PRO A 140 3.51 -14.22 -6.40
C PRO A 140 2.63 -13.28 -5.58
N SER A 141 2.12 -12.24 -6.24
CA SER A 141 1.20 -11.31 -5.61
C SER A 141 -0.19 -11.93 -5.44
N PRO A 142 -1.02 -11.47 -4.47
CA PRO A 142 -2.42 -11.88 -4.41
C PRO A 142 -3.16 -11.61 -5.72
N ALA A 143 -2.86 -10.51 -6.40
CA ALA A 143 -3.48 -10.15 -7.67
C ALA A 143 -3.08 -11.08 -8.83
N GLY A 144 -1.85 -11.58 -8.83
CA GLY A 144 -1.38 -12.53 -9.83
C GLY A 144 -1.99 -13.93 -9.68
N VAL A 145 -2.41 -14.30 -8.46
CA VAL A 145 -3.04 -15.62 -8.18
C VAL A 145 -4.58 -15.54 -8.20
N LEU A 146 -5.15 -14.44 -7.68
CA LEU A 146 -6.58 -14.21 -7.50
C LEU A 146 -7.08 -13.05 -8.40
N GLY A 147 -6.57 -12.98 -9.63
CA GLY A 147 -6.88 -11.89 -10.55
C GLY A 147 -8.36 -11.72 -10.88
N GLU A 148 -9.15 -12.79 -10.77
CA GLU A 148 -10.61 -12.76 -10.93
C GLU A 148 -11.32 -11.98 -9.80
N CYS A 149 -10.67 -11.84 -8.65
CA CYS A 149 -11.18 -11.04 -7.54
C CYS A 149 -10.87 -9.55 -7.68
N LEU A 150 -10.01 -9.15 -8.62
CA LEU A 150 -9.77 -7.74 -8.89
C LEU A 150 -11.02 -7.04 -9.43
N PRO A 151 -11.17 -5.71 -9.21
CA PRO A 151 -12.22 -4.95 -9.88
C PRO A 151 -12.11 -5.08 -11.40
N LYS A 152 -13.26 -5.10 -12.07
CA LYS A 152 -13.30 -5.24 -13.53
C LYS A 152 -12.45 -4.15 -14.22
N ASN A 153 -11.55 -4.59 -15.10
CA ASN A 153 -10.61 -3.73 -15.82
C ASN A 153 -9.64 -2.96 -14.91
N ALA A 154 -9.37 -3.42 -13.68
CA ALA A 154 -8.35 -2.82 -12.84
C ALA A 154 -6.98 -3.01 -13.50
N PRO A 155 -6.24 -1.94 -13.83
CA PRO A 155 -4.89 -2.08 -14.37
C PRO A 155 -3.97 -2.65 -13.30
N TYR A 156 -3.16 -3.63 -13.69
CA TYR A 156 -2.16 -4.26 -12.85
C TYR A 156 -0.87 -4.49 -13.66
N TYR A 157 0.29 -4.53 -13.00
CA TYR A 157 1.53 -4.80 -13.71
C TYR A 157 1.56 -6.21 -14.27
N ASP A 158 2.31 -6.41 -15.35
CA ASP A 158 2.45 -7.71 -16.01
C ASP A 158 3.32 -8.67 -15.18
N GLU A 159 2.69 -9.38 -14.24
CA GLU A 159 3.38 -10.35 -13.39
C GLU A 159 3.85 -11.58 -14.17
N ASP A 160 3.16 -11.96 -15.25
CA ASP A 160 3.60 -13.05 -16.13
C ASP A 160 4.92 -12.70 -16.82
N LYS A 161 5.08 -11.45 -17.26
CA LYS A 161 6.36 -10.94 -17.75
C LYS A 161 7.45 -11.02 -16.69
N ALA A 162 7.15 -10.68 -15.44
CA ALA A 162 8.11 -10.76 -14.34
C ALA A 162 8.57 -12.21 -14.12
N PHE A 163 7.65 -13.16 -14.08
CA PHE A 163 7.98 -14.59 -13.96
C PHE A 163 8.71 -15.13 -15.20
N SER A 164 8.36 -14.69 -16.40
CA SER A 164 9.08 -15.08 -17.63
C SER A 164 10.53 -14.65 -17.59
N LEU A 165 10.81 -13.41 -17.21
CA LEU A 165 12.19 -12.91 -17.05
C LEU A 165 12.99 -13.69 -16.00
N LEU A 166 12.35 -14.12 -14.90
CA LEU A 166 12.97 -15.01 -13.90
C LEU A 166 13.30 -16.38 -14.50
N THR A 167 12.34 -16.97 -15.19
CA THR A 167 12.50 -18.29 -15.81
C THR A 167 13.62 -18.30 -16.85
N ASP A 168 13.72 -17.24 -17.65
CA ASP A 168 14.78 -17.08 -18.66
C ASP A 168 16.17 -17.04 -18.03
N LYS A 169 16.31 -16.43 -16.84
CA LYS A 169 17.60 -16.29 -16.15
C LYS A 169 17.95 -17.48 -15.24
N LEU A 170 16.97 -18.05 -14.55
CA LEU A 170 17.21 -19.06 -13.51
C LEU A 170 16.82 -20.48 -13.94
N GLY A 171 15.99 -20.63 -14.96
CA GLY A 171 15.58 -21.94 -15.49
C GLY A 171 14.99 -22.84 -14.41
N GLY A 172 15.48 -24.10 -14.37
CA GLY A 172 14.99 -25.11 -13.42
C GLY A 172 15.34 -24.88 -11.95
N THR A 173 15.97 -23.74 -11.61
CA THR A 173 16.23 -23.36 -10.21
C THR A 173 15.15 -22.44 -9.63
N LEU A 174 14.17 -22.06 -10.45
CA LEU A 174 13.01 -21.29 -10.01
C LEU A 174 11.87 -22.23 -9.58
N ALA A 175 11.40 -22.09 -8.35
CA ALA A 175 10.17 -22.68 -7.86
C ALA A 175 9.02 -21.69 -8.09
N ASP A 176 8.06 -22.05 -8.93
CA ASP A 176 6.87 -21.22 -9.24
C ASP A 176 5.65 -21.75 -8.48
N ALA A 177 5.27 -21.02 -7.43
CA ALA A 177 4.17 -21.40 -6.56
C ALA A 177 2.77 -20.98 -7.07
N ARG A 178 2.66 -20.27 -8.20
CA ARG A 178 1.37 -19.72 -8.69
C ARG A 178 0.30 -20.79 -8.84
N THR A 179 0.62 -21.89 -9.51
CA THR A 179 -0.33 -23.00 -9.72
C THR A 179 -0.75 -23.67 -8.41
N ALA A 180 0.21 -23.86 -7.49
CA ALA A 180 -0.07 -24.48 -6.20
C ALA A 180 -0.98 -23.57 -5.33
N LEU A 181 -0.73 -22.27 -5.35
CA LEU A 181 -1.53 -21.29 -4.64
C LEU A 181 -2.95 -21.13 -5.22
N ALA A 182 -3.09 -21.15 -6.54
CA ALA A 182 -4.40 -21.11 -7.20
C ALA A 182 -5.30 -22.32 -6.85
N GLY A 183 -4.72 -23.42 -6.38
CA GLY A 183 -5.46 -24.59 -5.89
C GLY A 183 -5.92 -24.51 -4.43
N VAL A 184 -5.59 -23.43 -3.72
CA VAL A 184 -5.96 -23.22 -2.31
C VAL A 184 -7.17 -22.30 -2.24
N GLU A 185 -8.17 -22.59 -1.41
CA GLU A 185 -9.39 -21.78 -1.26
C GLU A 185 -9.08 -20.36 -0.80
N ASP A 186 -8.24 -20.20 0.21
CA ASP A 186 -7.79 -18.90 0.74
C ASP A 186 -6.26 -18.85 0.82
N PRO A 187 -5.56 -18.66 -0.31
CA PRO A 187 -4.09 -18.66 -0.29
C PRO A 187 -3.49 -17.43 0.38
N TYR A 188 -4.22 -16.31 0.44
CA TYR A 188 -3.82 -15.05 1.07
C TYR A 188 -4.89 -14.57 2.05
N TYR A 189 -4.46 -13.78 3.04
CA TYR A 189 -5.41 -13.05 3.88
C TYR A 189 -6.19 -12.03 3.05
N HIS A 190 -7.47 -11.83 3.38
CA HIS A 190 -8.35 -10.98 2.57
C HIS A 190 -7.93 -9.50 2.56
N THR A 191 -7.38 -9.01 3.65
CA THR A 191 -7.02 -7.59 3.79
C THR A 191 -5.51 -7.35 3.92
N ASP A 192 -4.72 -8.37 3.63
CA ASP A 192 -3.27 -8.36 3.72
C ASP A 192 -2.67 -9.12 2.53
N HIS A 193 -1.48 -8.73 2.09
CA HIS A 193 -0.77 -9.36 0.98
C HIS A 193 0.00 -10.64 1.38
N HIS A 194 0.01 -11.01 2.65
CA HIS A 194 0.69 -12.21 3.10
C HIS A 194 -0.11 -13.48 2.86
N TRP A 195 0.58 -14.57 2.66
CA TRP A 195 0.00 -15.90 2.58
C TRP A 195 -0.67 -16.30 3.89
N THR A 196 -1.75 -17.06 3.79
CA THR A 196 -2.26 -17.81 4.92
C THR A 196 -1.33 -18.98 5.24
N THR A 197 -1.53 -19.65 6.35
CA THR A 197 -0.77 -20.88 6.67
C THR A 197 -0.93 -21.95 5.60
N GLU A 198 -2.13 -22.08 5.02
CA GLU A 198 -2.41 -23.03 3.94
C GLU A 198 -1.73 -22.62 2.63
N GLY A 199 -1.74 -21.31 2.30
CA GLY A 199 -1.01 -20.78 1.16
C GLY A 199 0.49 -21.00 1.29
N ALA A 200 1.07 -20.69 2.46
CA ALA A 200 2.49 -20.93 2.72
C ALA A 200 2.85 -22.41 2.62
N ARG A 201 2.00 -23.32 3.12
CA ARG A 201 2.19 -24.78 3.01
C ARG A 201 2.16 -25.24 1.54
N ALA A 202 1.22 -24.74 0.75
CA ALA A 202 1.15 -25.06 -0.67
C ALA A 202 2.38 -24.57 -1.45
N ALA A 203 2.82 -23.34 -1.19
CA ALA A 203 4.01 -22.78 -1.81
C ALA A 203 5.31 -23.50 -1.41
N TYR A 204 5.40 -24.03 -0.20
CA TYR A 204 6.56 -24.81 0.25
C TYR A 204 6.66 -26.18 -0.43
N GLY A 205 5.55 -26.72 -0.93
CA GLY A 205 5.46 -28.04 -1.57
C GLY A 205 5.86 -28.08 -3.05
N VAL A 206 6.32 -26.95 -3.62
CA VAL A 206 6.67 -26.79 -5.06
C VAL A 206 8.11 -27.20 -5.36
#